data_2cf24cb632e0dfa7c6ad8283156999e1
#
_entry.id   2cf24cb632e0dfa7c6ad8283156999e1
#
_cell.length_a   1.000
_cell.length_b   1.000
_cell.length_c   1.000
_cell.angle_alpha   90.00
_cell.angle_beta   90.00
_cell.angle_gamma   90.00
#
_symmetry.space_group_name_H-M   'P 1'
#
loop_
_entity.id
_entity.type
_entity.pdbx_description
1 polymer ?
#
loop_
_entity_poly.entity_id
_entity_poly.type
_entity_poly.pdbx_seq_one_letter_code
_entity_poly.pdbx_strand_id
1 'polypeptide(L)'
;MGFLRSMFGSGLTEDDPRRYLVEAMVAAIEADGQVTDGELSALHQKLEKNEAFASLSSDARERLVDQAADAVEAAGGGRGRVEAIAKGLPSRSERLLAYTLACDLCVSDDDLAEKEIAYLEALQGALGIPDDEAQGIFEAARRGSAVLTIEERADKTKVLIPRFLEAMALMTLADGKIDDSETERIEMVIKHIADMRALDEAQLHDEVVAAFDRVGSRDVGQVLSEIAAAITNPTDRFWTTTYMMIISIADKDEDWQELGLLGRAQKEFGLTSAQMDAAMKIATQFPKVKITGRAPV
;
A
#
# COMPACT_ATOMS: atom_id res chain seq x y z
N MET A 1 -17.34 -3.68 7.21
CA MET A 1 -17.09 -4.69 6.15
C MET A 1 -15.63 -4.55 5.80
N GLY A 2 -14.84 -5.65 5.86
CA GLY A 2 -13.41 -5.61 5.61
C GLY A 2 -13.08 -5.16 4.18
N PHE A 3 -11.91 -4.57 4.03
CA PHE A 3 -11.38 -4.07 2.76
C PHE A 3 -11.33 -5.16 1.68
N LEU A 4 -10.79 -6.33 2.02
CA LEU A 4 -10.65 -7.44 1.09
C LEU A 4 -12.01 -7.90 0.53
N ARG A 5 -13.06 -7.91 1.35
CA ARG A 5 -14.41 -8.24 0.90
C ARG A 5 -15.00 -7.22 -0.08
N SER A 6 -14.54 -5.95 -0.04
CA SER A 6 -15.00 -4.92 -0.97
C SER A 6 -14.29 -4.97 -2.33
N MET A 7 -13.12 -5.60 -2.41
CA MET A 7 -12.38 -5.79 -3.68
C MET A 7 -13.04 -6.82 -4.59
N PHE A 8 -13.72 -7.83 -4.03
CA PHE A 8 -14.24 -8.96 -4.78
C PHE A 8 -15.76 -9.05 -4.67
N GLY A 9 -16.44 -9.25 -5.78
CA GLY A 9 -17.89 -9.44 -5.84
C GLY A 9 -18.37 -10.74 -5.15
N SER A 10 -19.69 -10.95 -5.10
CA SER A 10 -20.31 -12.08 -4.41
C SER A 10 -20.29 -13.42 -5.19
N GLY A 11 -19.74 -13.46 -6.41
CA GLY A 11 -19.67 -14.67 -7.24
C GLY A 11 -18.36 -14.75 -7.99
N LEU A 12 -17.98 -15.94 -8.49
CA LEU A 12 -16.84 -16.16 -9.36
C LEU A 12 -17.23 -15.90 -10.81
N THR A 13 -16.46 -15.07 -11.50
CA THR A 13 -16.51 -14.90 -12.96
C THR A 13 -15.36 -15.67 -13.61
N GLU A 14 -15.36 -15.78 -14.94
CA GLU A 14 -14.32 -16.50 -15.67
C GLU A 14 -12.94 -15.86 -15.49
N ASP A 15 -12.90 -14.52 -15.38
CA ASP A 15 -11.66 -13.71 -15.17
C ASP A 15 -11.53 -13.20 -13.71
N ASP A 16 -12.06 -13.92 -12.73
CA ASP A 16 -12.03 -13.49 -11.33
C ASP A 16 -10.59 -13.50 -10.78
N PRO A 17 -10.05 -12.38 -10.29
CA PRO A 17 -8.68 -12.30 -9.77
C PRO A 17 -8.38 -13.31 -8.65
N ARG A 18 -9.39 -13.75 -7.89
CA ARG A 18 -9.21 -14.76 -6.84
C ARG A 18 -8.65 -16.09 -7.34
N ARG A 19 -8.86 -16.41 -8.62
CA ARG A 19 -8.25 -17.60 -9.25
C ARG A 19 -6.74 -17.50 -9.21
N TYR A 20 -6.20 -16.34 -9.59
CA TYR A 20 -4.76 -16.09 -9.61
C TYR A 20 -4.17 -15.94 -8.21
N LEU A 21 -4.96 -15.48 -7.22
CA LEU A 21 -4.54 -15.53 -5.82
C LEU A 21 -4.34 -16.97 -5.35
N VAL A 22 -5.28 -17.88 -5.68
CA VAL A 22 -5.16 -19.29 -5.32
C VAL A 22 -4.06 -19.98 -6.11
N GLU A 23 -3.87 -19.64 -7.39
CA GLU A 23 -2.73 -20.14 -8.18
C GLU A 23 -1.38 -19.74 -7.55
N ALA A 24 -1.24 -18.52 -7.04
CA ALA A 24 -0.03 -18.11 -6.34
C ALA A 24 0.18 -18.89 -5.04
N MET A 25 -0.89 -19.21 -4.32
CA MET A 25 -0.83 -20.03 -3.11
C MET A 25 -0.48 -21.49 -3.40
N VAL A 26 -1.10 -22.11 -4.38
CA VAL A 26 -0.83 -23.49 -4.80
C VAL A 26 0.59 -23.62 -5.33
N ALA A 27 1.03 -22.67 -6.17
CA ALA A 27 2.39 -22.66 -6.68
C ALA A 27 3.46 -22.51 -5.59
N ALA A 28 3.13 -21.87 -4.45
CA ALA A 28 4.02 -21.77 -3.30
C ALA A 28 4.21 -23.14 -2.62
N ILE A 29 3.12 -23.86 -2.34
CA ILE A 29 3.21 -25.19 -1.70
C ILE A 29 3.75 -26.30 -2.63
N GLU A 30 3.65 -26.12 -3.96
CA GLU A 30 4.22 -27.05 -4.94
C GLU A 30 5.68 -26.73 -5.30
N ALA A 31 6.27 -25.65 -4.77
CA ALA A 31 7.56 -25.15 -5.22
C ALA A 31 8.70 -26.14 -5.01
N ASP A 32 8.70 -26.92 -3.96
CA ASP A 32 9.70 -27.93 -3.67
C ASP A 32 9.43 -29.27 -4.38
N GLY A 33 8.20 -29.45 -4.91
CA GLY A 33 7.73 -30.67 -5.61
C GLY A 33 7.17 -31.73 -4.68
N GLN A 34 6.88 -31.39 -3.41
CA GLN A 34 6.24 -32.27 -2.44
C GLN A 34 5.13 -31.47 -1.74
N VAL A 35 3.91 -31.88 -1.96
CA VAL A 35 2.75 -31.29 -1.27
C VAL A 35 2.39 -32.16 -0.07
N THR A 36 2.49 -31.63 1.11
CA THR A 36 2.16 -32.31 2.36
C THR A 36 0.70 -32.10 2.77
N ASP A 37 0.15 -33.01 3.57
CA ASP A 37 -1.19 -32.84 4.15
C ASP A 37 -1.28 -31.58 5.03
N GLY A 38 -0.16 -31.19 5.65
CA GLY A 38 -0.03 -29.98 6.45
C GLY A 38 -0.21 -28.70 5.62
N GLU A 39 0.46 -28.61 4.48
CA GLU A 39 0.36 -27.47 3.55
C GLU A 39 -1.02 -27.36 2.92
N LEU A 40 -1.62 -28.46 2.50
CA LEU A 40 -3.00 -28.45 2.01
C LEU A 40 -3.97 -27.99 3.09
N SER A 41 -3.79 -28.45 4.33
CA SER A 41 -4.60 -28.02 5.45
C SER A 41 -4.43 -26.52 5.73
N ALA A 42 -3.20 -26.02 5.67
CA ALA A 42 -2.90 -24.58 5.82
C ALA A 42 -3.55 -23.76 4.70
N LEU A 43 -3.44 -24.19 3.43
CA LEU A 43 -4.09 -23.57 2.29
C LEU A 43 -5.61 -23.44 2.51
N HIS A 44 -6.28 -24.56 2.84
CA HIS A 44 -7.73 -24.55 3.08
C HIS A 44 -8.13 -23.65 4.24
N GLN A 45 -7.38 -23.64 5.34
CA GLN A 45 -7.63 -22.74 6.46
C GLN A 45 -7.47 -21.26 6.07
N LYS A 46 -6.46 -20.93 5.26
CA LYS A 46 -6.27 -19.56 4.77
C LYS A 46 -7.41 -19.12 3.84
N LEU A 47 -7.88 -19.98 2.95
CA LEU A 47 -9.03 -19.70 2.10
C LEU A 47 -10.32 -19.54 2.89
N GLU A 48 -10.50 -20.29 3.98
CA GLU A 48 -11.68 -20.16 4.84
C GLU A 48 -11.68 -18.87 5.67
N LYS A 49 -10.54 -18.48 6.21
CA LYS A 49 -10.40 -17.34 7.12
C LYS A 49 -10.20 -16.00 6.42
N ASN A 50 -9.73 -16.02 5.16
CA ASN A 50 -9.42 -14.78 4.43
C ASN A 50 -10.69 -14.17 3.85
N GLU A 51 -10.93 -12.89 4.14
CA GLU A 51 -12.10 -12.13 3.69
C GLU A 51 -12.29 -12.08 2.17
N ALA A 52 -11.20 -12.19 1.38
CA ALA A 52 -11.27 -12.24 -0.08
C ALA A 52 -12.12 -13.43 -0.57
N PHE A 53 -12.11 -14.54 0.16
CA PHE A 53 -12.83 -15.78 -0.17
C PHE A 53 -14.09 -16.02 0.67
N ALA A 54 -14.40 -15.14 1.63
CA ALA A 54 -15.51 -15.32 2.57
C ALA A 54 -16.90 -15.40 1.92
N SER A 55 -17.04 -14.86 0.69
CA SER A 55 -18.29 -14.95 -0.08
C SER A 55 -18.47 -16.27 -0.83
N LEU A 56 -17.45 -17.13 -0.89
CA LEU A 56 -17.45 -18.38 -1.62
C LEU A 56 -17.91 -19.54 -0.73
N SER A 57 -18.67 -20.47 -1.31
CA SER A 57 -18.98 -21.75 -0.65
C SER A 57 -17.72 -22.64 -0.54
N SER A 58 -17.76 -23.67 0.34
CA SER A 58 -16.69 -24.66 0.43
C SER A 58 -16.39 -25.31 -0.92
N ASP A 59 -17.42 -25.78 -1.62
CA ASP A 59 -17.29 -26.41 -2.94
C ASP A 59 -16.69 -25.45 -4.00
N ALA A 60 -16.94 -24.14 -3.88
CA ALA A 60 -16.36 -23.17 -4.79
C ALA A 60 -14.87 -22.95 -4.49
N ARG A 61 -14.48 -22.97 -3.21
CA ARG A 61 -13.08 -22.90 -2.80
C ARG A 61 -12.30 -24.14 -3.22
N GLU A 62 -12.86 -25.34 -3.03
CA GLU A 62 -12.25 -26.59 -3.50
C GLU A 62 -12.01 -26.58 -5.01
N ARG A 63 -13.04 -26.21 -5.80
CA ARG A 63 -12.87 -26.09 -7.26
C ARG A 63 -11.80 -25.07 -7.67
N LEU A 64 -11.62 -24.00 -6.91
CA LEU A 64 -10.53 -23.04 -7.17
C LEU A 64 -9.16 -23.66 -6.93
N VAL A 65 -9.01 -24.47 -5.88
CA VAL A 65 -7.75 -25.18 -5.59
C VAL A 65 -7.44 -26.18 -6.69
N ASP A 66 -8.42 -27.01 -7.10
CA ASP A 66 -8.24 -27.98 -8.19
C ASP A 66 -7.84 -27.29 -9.50
N GLN A 67 -8.54 -26.21 -9.87
CA GLN A 67 -8.22 -25.43 -11.09
C GLN A 67 -6.87 -24.76 -11.01
N ALA A 68 -6.43 -24.31 -9.83
CA ALA A 68 -5.13 -23.73 -9.63
C ALA A 68 -4.01 -24.76 -9.77
N ALA A 69 -4.19 -25.97 -9.20
CA ALA A 69 -3.25 -27.08 -9.35
C ALA A 69 -3.10 -27.48 -10.82
N ASP A 70 -4.20 -27.68 -11.54
CA ASP A 70 -4.18 -27.99 -12.98
C ASP A 70 -3.43 -26.89 -13.78
N ALA A 71 -3.64 -25.61 -13.44
CA ALA A 71 -3.02 -24.50 -14.15
C ALA A 71 -1.50 -24.38 -13.84
N VAL A 72 -1.08 -24.67 -12.62
CA VAL A 72 0.33 -24.70 -12.22
C VAL A 72 1.05 -25.88 -12.87
N GLU A 73 0.45 -27.08 -12.86
CA GLU A 73 0.99 -28.27 -13.52
C GLU A 73 1.12 -28.05 -15.03
N ALA A 74 0.10 -27.52 -15.70
CA ALA A 74 0.11 -27.22 -17.14
C ALA A 74 1.19 -26.21 -17.54
N ALA A 75 1.58 -25.32 -16.62
CA ALA A 75 2.68 -24.35 -16.83
C ALA A 75 4.08 -24.94 -16.55
N GLY A 76 4.16 -26.18 -16.11
CA GLY A 76 5.45 -26.83 -15.73
C GLY A 76 5.91 -26.40 -14.33
N GLY A 77 4.98 -26.07 -13.44
CA GLY A 77 5.21 -25.69 -12.05
C GLY A 77 5.07 -24.19 -11.78
N GLY A 78 5.20 -23.81 -10.51
CA GLY A 78 4.93 -22.47 -10.02
C GLY A 78 5.71 -21.36 -10.75
N ARG A 79 7.00 -21.57 -11.00
CA ARG A 79 7.85 -20.59 -11.73
C ARG A 79 7.40 -20.37 -13.18
N GLY A 80 6.84 -21.38 -13.83
CA GLY A 80 6.28 -21.25 -15.17
C GLY A 80 4.95 -20.47 -15.19
N ARG A 81 4.27 -20.36 -14.03
CA ARG A 81 2.96 -19.73 -13.90
C ARG A 81 2.99 -18.26 -13.51
N VAL A 82 4.10 -17.73 -12.96
CA VAL A 82 4.17 -16.38 -12.38
C VAL A 82 3.73 -15.24 -13.32
N GLU A 83 4.08 -15.32 -14.61
CA GLU A 83 3.68 -14.31 -15.58
C GLU A 83 2.16 -14.28 -15.83
N ALA A 84 1.53 -15.45 -15.86
CA ALA A 84 0.09 -15.53 -16.00
C ALA A 84 -0.63 -15.03 -14.74
N ILE A 85 -0.11 -15.35 -13.56
CA ILE A 85 -0.59 -14.82 -12.28
C ILE A 85 -0.51 -13.29 -12.28
N ALA A 86 0.64 -12.71 -12.64
CA ALA A 86 0.83 -11.27 -12.68
C ALA A 86 -0.12 -10.57 -13.67
N LYS A 87 -0.35 -11.18 -14.83
CA LYS A 87 -1.28 -10.67 -15.84
C LYS A 87 -2.75 -10.73 -15.37
N GLY A 88 -3.11 -11.75 -14.61
CA GLY A 88 -4.45 -11.92 -14.07
C GLY A 88 -4.77 -11.05 -12.85
N LEU A 89 -3.77 -10.33 -12.33
CA LEU A 89 -3.87 -9.43 -11.18
C LEU A 89 -3.58 -7.99 -11.63
N PRO A 90 -4.57 -7.27 -12.18
CA PRO A 90 -4.36 -5.96 -12.76
C PRO A 90 -4.02 -4.89 -11.71
N SER A 91 -4.62 -4.97 -10.51
CA SER A 91 -4.38 -3.97 -9.47
C SER A 91 -3.16 -4.29 -8.61
N ARG A 92 -2.50 -3.23 -8.12
CA ARG A 92 -1.39 -3.36 -7.19
C ARG A 92 -1.79 -4.06 -5.89
N SER A 93 -2.99 -3.79 -5.39
CA SER A 93 -3.50 -4.41 -4.16
C SER A 93 -3.67 -5.92 -4.29
N GLU A 94 -4.16 -6.39 -5.44
CA GLU A 94 -4.26 -7.83 -5.74
C GLU A 94 -2.88 -8.49 -5.83
N ARG A 95 -1.91 -7.82 -6.46
CA ARG A 95 -0.52 -8.30 -6.57
C ARG A 95 0.13 -8.43 -5.19
N LEU A 96 -0.02 -7.42 -4.33
CA LEU A 96 0.48 -7.47 -2.96
C LEU A 96 -0.19 -8.58 -2.15
N LEU A 97 -1.51 -8.77 -2.31
CA LEU A 97 -2.25 -9.84 -1.65
C LEU A 97 -1.76 -11.23 -2.10
N ALA A 98 -1.55 -11.43 -3.41
CA ALA A 98 -1.02 -12.70 -3.94
C ALA A 98 0.34 -13.03 -3.34
N TYR A 99 1.25 -12.06 -3.33
CA TYR A 99 2.58 -12.24 -2.77
C TYR A 99 2.53 -12.52 -1.26
N THR A 100 1.68 -11.81 -0.53
CA THR A 100 1.49 -12.01 0.90
C THR A 100 0.98 -13.41 1.22
N LEU A 101 -0.06 -13.87 0.50
CA LEU A 101 -0.62 -15.20 0.70
C LEU A 101 0.38 -16.31 0.37
N ALA A 102 1.20 -16.11 -0.66
CA ALA A 102 2.27 -17.04 -1.00
C ALA A 102 3.35 -17.08 0.10
N CYS A 103 3.83 -15.90 0.58
CA CYS A 103 4.77 -15.83 1.70
C CYS A 103 4.25 -16.51 2.96
N ASP A 104 2.98 -16.27 3.29
CA ASP A 104 2.30 -16.83 4.46
C ASP A 104 2.25 -18.36 4.44
N LEU A 105 2.19 -18.97 3.25
CA LEU A 105 2.22 -20.43 3.11
C LEU A 105 3.64 -20.97 3.20
N CYS A 106 4.61 -20.37 2.49
CA CYS A 106 6.01 -20.77 2.56
C CYS A 106 6.61 -20.70 3.97
N VAL A 107 6.15 -19.79 4.84
CA VAL A 107 6.65 -19.67 6.22
C VAL A 107 5.80 -20.40 7.26
N SER A 108 4.82 -21.19 6.82
CA SER A 108 3.89 -21.89 7.73
C SER A 108 4.53 -23.05 8.48
N ASP A 109 5.57 -23.62 7.95
CA ASP A 109 6.50 -24.53 8.62
C ASP A 109 7.83 -23.79 8.84
N ASP A 110 8.55 -24.07 9.90
CA ASP A 110 9.79 -23.34 10.23
C ASP A 110 10.97 -23.65 9.27
N ASP A 111 10.76 -24.42 8.17
CA ASP A 111 11.79 -24.90 7.24
C ASP A 111 11.53 -24.42 5.81
N LEU A 112 12.01 -23.22 5.50
CA LEU A 112 11.85 -22.60 4.19
C LEU A 112 12.83 -23.20 3.17
N ALA A 113 12.33 -23.93 2.18
CA ALA A 113 13.15 -24.58 1.16
C ALA A 113 13.73 -23.56 0.15
N GLU A 114 14.94 -23.86 -0.39
CA GLU A 114 15.55 -23.01 -1.44
C GLU A 114 14.63 -22.81 -2.66
N LYS A 115 13.82 -23.80 -3.00
CA LYS A 115 12.89 -23.73 -4.13
C LYS A 115 11.72 -22.80 -3.87
N GLU A 116 11.23 -22.73 -2.64
CA GLU A 116 10.20 -21.78 -2.22
C GLU A 116 10.72 -20.34 -2.28
N ILE A 117 11.95 -20.10 -1.80
CA ILE A 117 12.62 -18.81 -1.94
C ILE A 117 12.70 -18.41 -3.42
N ALA A 118 13.18 -19.32 -4.27
CA ALA A 118 13.31 -19.08 -5.70
C ALA A 118 11.97 -18.85 -6.40
N TYR A 119 10.89 -19.46 -5.90
CA TYR A 119 9.53 -19.18 -6.36
C TYR A 119 9.07 -17.77 -5.94
N LEU A 120 9.26 -17.42 -4.66
CA LEU A 120 8.87 -16.08 -4.15
C LEU A 120 9.62 -14.95 -4.85
N GLU A 121 10.91 -15.13 -5.15
CA GLU A 121 11.70 -14.17 -5.94
C GLU A 121 11.15 -14.02 -7.37
N ALA A 122 10.80 -15.12 -8.02
CA ALA A 122 10.22 -15.11 -9.35
C ALA A 122 8.83 -14.45 -9.35
N LEU A 123 8.00 -14.75 -8.35
CA LEU A 123 6.66 -14.15 -8.18
C LEU A 123 6.78 -12.65 -7.90
N GLN A 124 7.67 -12.24 -6.99
CA GLN A 124 7.96 -10.84 -6.71
C GLN A 124 8.32 -10.07 -7.98
N GLY A 125 9.25 -10.59 -8.79
CA GLY A 125 9.68 -9.97 -10.03
C GLY A 125 8.54 -9.81 -11.05
N ALA A 126 7.73 -10.86 -11.24
CA ALA A 126 6.60 -10.85 -12.17
C ALA A 126 5.50 -9.87 -11.71
N LEU A 127 5.23 -9.79 -10.41
CA LEU A 127 4.25 -8.87 -9.82
C LEU A 127 4.74 -7.41 -9.77
N GLY A 128 6.03 -7.16 -10.00
CA GLY A 128 6.64 -5.83 -9.96
C GLY A 128 6.68 -5.24 -8.56
N ILE A 129 6.88 -6.07 -7.53
CA ILE A 129 6.97 -5.64 -6.12
C ILE A 129 8.42 -5.24 -5.81
N PRO A 130 8.69 -4.01 -5.31
CA PRO A 130 10.03 -3.59 -4.91
C PRO A 130 10.63 -4.46 -3.80
N ASP A 131 11.96 -4.61 -3.79
CA ASP A 131 12.69 -5.47 -2.85
C ASP A 131 12.43 -5.14 -1.38
N ASP A 132 12.41 -3.84 -1.05
CA ASP A 132 12.15 -3.36 0.31
C ASP A 132 10.73 -3.68 0.79
N GLU A 133 9.77 -3.65 -0.12
CA GLU A 133 8.38 -3.99 0.17
C GLU A 133 8.19 -5.51 0.29
N ALA A 134 8.77 -6.27 -0.62
CA ALA A 134 8.74 -7.72 -0.59
C ALA A 134 9.38 -8.28 0.69
N GLN A 135 10.54 -7.75 1.08
CA GLN A 135 11.19 -8.10 2.33
C GLN A 135 10.30 -7.78 3.55
N GLY A 136 9.66 -6.60 3.56
CA GLY A 136 8.75 -6.21 4.64
C GLY A 136 7.55 -7.15 4.76
N ILE A 137 6.97 -7.61 3.65
CA ILE A 137 5.88 -8.59 3.61
C ILE A 137 6.37 -9.95 4.12
N PHE A 138 7.51 -10.41 3.64
CA PHE A 138 8.07 -11.69 4.05
C PHE A 138 8.36 -11.75 5.55
N GLU A 139 8.97 -10.70 6.11
CA GLU A 139 9.20 -10.59 7.55
C GLU A 139 7.90 -10.50 8.37
N ALA A 140 6.87 -9.85 7.84
CA ALA A 140 5.55 -9.82 8.45
C ALA A 140 4.87 -11.20 8.43
N ALA A 141 5.01 -11.95 7.33
CA ALA A 141 4.53 -13.34 7.23
C ALA A 141 5.18 -14.22 8.29
N ARG A 142 6.50 -14.14 8.45
CA ARG A 142 7.23 -14.88 9.51
C ARG A 142 6.76 -14.56 10.94
N ARG A 143 6.20 -13.37 11.16
CA ARG A 143 5.59 -12.99 12.45
C ARG A 143 4.11 -13.33 12.56
N GLY A 144 3.52 -13.94 11.53
CA GLY A 144 2.08 -14.22 11.46
C GLY A 144 1.20 -12.97 11.32
N SER A 145 1.74 -11.86 10.84
CA SER A 145 1.05 -10.56 10.75
C SER A 145 0.94 -9.98 9.32
N ALA A 146 1.27 -10.77 8.30
CA ALA A 146 1.32 -10.25 6.93
C ALA A 146 -0.04 -9.76 6.40
N VAL A 147 -1.12 -10.47 6.69
CA VAL A 147 -2.48 -10.06 6.27
C VAL A 147 -2.91 -8.78 7.00
N LEU A 148 -2.63 -8.68 8.31
CA LEU A 148 -2.90 -7.46 9.10
C LEU A 148 -2.15 -6.26 8.53
N THR A 149 -0.89 -6.45 8.08
CA THR A 149 -0.10 -5.38 7.45
C THR A 149 -0.75 -4.87 6.16
N ILE A 150 -1.39 -5.74 5.37
CA ILE A 150 -2.15 -5.33 4.17
C ILE A 150 -3.42 -4.57 4.53
N GLU A 151 -4.18 -5.03 5.52
CA GLU A 151 -5.37 -4.35 6.01
C GLU A 151 -5.02 -2.98 6.59
N GLU A 152 -3.97 -2.88 7.41
CA GLU A 152 -3.45 -1.62 7.93
C GLU A 152 -3.03 -0.66 6.81
N ARG A 153 -2.36 -1.16 5.75
CA ARG A 153 -2.00 -0.35 4.58
C ARG A 153 -3.22 0.09 3.79
N ALA A 154 -4.22 -0.77 3.65
CA ALA A 154 -5.46 -0.45 2.95
C ALA A 154 -6.28 0.61 3.70
N ASP A 155 -6.34 0.53 5.03
CA ASP A 155 -6.97 1.56 5.86
C ASP A 155 -6.20 2.89 5.77
N LYS A 156 -4.87 2.84 5.79
CA LYS A 156 -4.03 4.02 5.52
C LYS A 156 -4.30 4.62 4.14
N THR A 157 -4.40 3.80 3.09
CA THR A 157 -4.71 4.26 1.74
C THR A 157 -6.04 4.99 1.68
N LYS A 158 -7.08 4.45 2.32
CA LYS A 158 -8.42 5.04 2.29
C LYS A 158 -8.59 6.30 3.14
N VAL A 159 -7.89 6.38 4.26
CA VAL A 159 -8.10 7.45 5.25
C VAL A 159 -6.96 8.46 5.23
N LEU A 160 -5.70 8.01 5.18
CA LEU A 160 -4.54 8.89 5.35
C LEU A 160 -4.07 9.52 4.04
N ILE A 161 -4.05 8.77 2.93
CA ILE A 161 -3.60 9.35 1.64
C ILE A 161 -4.47 10.55 1.23
N PRO A 162 -5.81 10.49 1.26
CA PRO A 162 -6.64 11.68 1.00
C PRO A 162 -6.28 12.86 1.92
N ARG A 163 -5.98 12.61 3.21
CA ARG A 163 -5.62 13.67 4.17
C ARG A 163 -4.23 14.26 3.93
N PHE A 164 -3.25 13.43 3.50
CA PHE A 164 -1.94 13.92 3.09
C PHE A 164 -2.04 14.81 1.85
N LEU A 165 -2.83 14.38 0.86
CA LEU A 165 -3.08 15.16 -0.35
C LEU A 165 -3.83 16.47 -0.06
N GLU A 166 -4.82 16.45 0.82
CA GLU A 166 -5.53 17.66 1.27
C GLU A 166 -4.57 18.64 1.99
N ALA A 167 -3.65 18.13 2.82
CA ALA A 167 -2.66 18.98 3.49
C ALA A 167 -1.68 19.62 2.50
N MET A 168 -1.25 18.89 1.47
CA MET A 168 -0.42 19.42 0.39
C MET A 168 -1.20 20.44 -0.44
N ALA A 169 -2.44 20.14 -0.83
CA ALA A 169 -3.32 21.07 -1.56
C ALA A 169 -3.59 22.36 -0.77
N LEU A 170 -3.71 22.29 0.58
CA LEU A 170 -3.82 23.48 1.44
C LEU A 170 -2.59 24.39 1.31
N MET A 171 -1.38 23.81 1.24
CA MET A 171 -0.14 24.60 1.06
C MET A 171 -0.13 25.28 -0.30
N THR A 172 -0.38 24.55 -1.37
CA THR A 172 -0.47 25.09 -2.74
C THR A 172 -1.52 26.19 -2.88
N LEU A 173 -2.59 26.14 -2.13
CA LEU A 173 -3.66 27.15 -2.18
C LEU A 173 -3.50 28.27 -1.15
N ALA A 174 -2.45 28.25 -0.34
CA ALA A 174 -2.28 29.19 0.77
C ALA A 174 -2.18 30.65 0.32
N ASP A 175 -1.47 30.92 -0.77
CA ASP A 175 -1.31 32.25 -1.37
C ASP A 175 -2.37 32.58 -2.42
N GLY A 176 -3.28 31.63 -2.74
CA GLY A 176 -4.35 31.76 -3.73
C GLY A 176 -3.89 31.65 -5.18
N LYS A 177 -2.68 31.18 -5.42
CA LYS A 177 -2.15 30.91 -6.75
C LYS A 177 -1.73 29.43 -6.80
N ILE A 178 -1.90 28.84 -7.95
CA ILE A 178 -1.36 27.49 -8.23
C ILE A 178 -0.18 27.70 -9.17
N ASP A 179 1.03 27.41 -8.68
CA ASP A 179 2.25 27.47 -9.47
C ASP A 179 2.55 26.07 -10.07
N ASP A 180 3.07 26.05 -11.31
CA ASP A 180 3.46 24.81 -11.97
C ASP A 180 4.54 24.06 -11.17
N SER A 181 5.45 24.80 -10.48
CA SER A 181 6.49 24.20 -9.66
C SER A 181 5.96 23.46 -8.42
N GLU A 182 4.88 23.97 -7.81
CA GLU A 182 4.20 23.29 -6.69
C GLU A 182 3.48 22.03 -7.15
N THR A 183 2.80 22.08 -8.31
CA THR A 183 2.14 20.91 -8.90
C THR A 183 3.16 19.82 -9.22
N GLU A 184 4.29 20.17 -9.86
CA GLU A 184 5.40 19.24 -10.09
C GLU A 184 5.97 18.68 -8.79
N ARG A 185 6.03 19.50 -7.74
CA ARG A 185 6.52 19.08 -6.42
C ARG A 185 5.56 18.11 -5.75
N ILE A 186 4.24 18.32 -5.84
CA ILE A 186 3.24 17.37 -5.35
C ILE A 186 3.42 16.02 -6.03
N GLU A 187 3.51 15.98 -7.37
CA GLU A 187 3.76 14.73 -8.10
C GLU A 187 5.06 14.06 -7.70
N MET A 188 6.11 14.84 -7.48
CA MET A 188 7.40 14.31 -7.03
C MET A 188 7.31 13.72 -5.61
N VAL A 189 6.63 14.40 -4.68
CA VAL A 189 6.39 13.91 -3.32
C VAL A 189 5.61 12.60 -3.37
N ILE A 190 4.54 12.54 -4.14
CA ILE A 190 3.71 11.36 -4.35
C ILE A 190 4.54 10.16 -4.80
N LYS A 191 5.42 10.33 -5.80
CA LYS A 191 6.28 9.27 -6.31
C LYS A 191 7.31 8.76 -5.28
N HIS A 192 7.64 9.58 -4.28
CA HIS A 192 8.62 9.24 -3.24
C HIS A 192 8.01 8.71 -1.95
N ILE A 193 6.71 8.88 -1.74
CA ILE A 193 6.02 8.36 -0.55
C ILE A 193 5.69 6.88 -0.75
N ALA A 194 6.28 6.00 0.08
CA ALA A 194 6.05 4.57 -0.01
C ALA A 194 4.57 4.19 0.11
N ASP A 195 3.83 4.89 0.98
CA ASP A 195 2.41 4.63 1.21
C ASP A 195 1.53 5.00 0.00
N MET A 196 1.93 5.99 -0.81
CA MET A 196 1.20 6.40 -2.02
C MET A 196 1.45 5.47 -3.22
N ARG A 197 2.50 4.64 -3.17
CA ARG A 197 2.72 3.58 -4.17
C ARG A 197 1.65 2.47 -4.12
N ALA A 198 0.76 2.50 -3.13
CA ALA A 198 -0.38 1.60 -3.04
C ALA A 198 -1.48 1.92 -4.07
N LEU A 199 -1.49 3.14 -4.62
CA LEU A 199 -2.41 3.57 -5.67
C LEU A 199 -1.75 3.43 -7.05
N ASP A 200 -2.51 3.04 -8.06
CA ASP A 200 -2.05 3.17 -9.43
C ASP A 200 -2.07 4.65 -9.87
N GLU A 201 -1.43 4.95 -11.01
CA GLU A 201 -1.24 6.34 -11.46
C GLU A 201 -2.58 7.06 -11.75
N ALA A 202 -3.59 6.35 -12.23
CA ALA A 202 -4.91 6.92 -12.50
C ALA A 202 -5.66 7.20 -11.19
N GLN A 203 -5.68 6.25 -10.26
CA GLN A 203 -6.26 6.42 -8.92
C GLN A 203 -5.61 7.57 -8.17
N LEU A 204 -4.30 7.72 -8.29
CA LEU A 204 -3.55 8.78 -7.64
C LEU A 204 -3.89 10.15 -8.22
N HIS A 205 -3.99 10.26 -9.54
CA HIS A 205 -4.42 11.47 -10.20
C HIS A 205 -5.83 11.90 -9.75
N ASP A 206 -6.77 10.96 -9.73
CA ASP A 206 -8.15 11.22 -9.28
C ASP A 206 -8.20 11.69 -7.82
N GLU A 207 -7.38 11.09 -6.93
CA GLU A 207 -7.30 11.51 -5.52
C GLU A 207 -6.67 12.90 -5.36
N VAL A 208 -5.67 13.26 -6.16
CA VAL A 208 -5.09 14.63 -6.16
C VAL A 208 -6.14 15.65 -6.56
N VAL A 209 -6.84 15.42 -7.68
CA VAL A 209 -7.93 16.31 -8.13
C VAL A 209 -9.00 16.44 -7.05
N ALA A 210 -9.44 15.31 -6.48
CA ALA A 210 -10.43 15.30 -5.41
C ALA A 210 -9.95 16.03 -4.15
N ALA A 211 -8.65 16.01 -3.83
CA ALA A 211 -8.10 16.76 -2.71
C ALA A 211 -8.19 18.27 -2.93
N PHE A 212 -7.84 18.77 -4.11
CA PHE A 212 -8.02 20.18 -4.46
C PHE A 212 -9.50 20.60 -4.39
N ASP A 213 -10.41 19.78 -4.90
CA ASP A 213 -11.86 20.04 -4.84
C ASP A 213 -12.36 20.08 -3.38
N ARG A 214 -11.90 19.18 -2.53
CA ARG A 214 -12.28 19.13 -1.10
C ARG A 214 -11.74 20.31 -0.30
N VAL A 215 -10.59 20.82 -0.63
CA VAL A 215 -9.97 21.98 0.01
C VAL A 215 -10.55 23.29 -0.54
N GLY A 216 -10.52 23.47 -1.81
CA GLY A 216 -11.12 24.52 -2.64
C GLY A 216 -11.37 25.85 -1.94
N SER A 217 -12.64 26.24 -1.86
CA SER A 217 -13.10 27.51 -1.27
C SER A 217 -13.41 27.45 0.23
N ARG A 218 -13.00 26.38 0.92
CA ARG A 218 -13.29 26.16 2.34
C ARG A 218 -12.34 26.96 3.24
N ASP A 219 -12.77 27.19 4.48
CA ASP A 219 -11.92 27.81 5.50
C ASP A 219 -10.70 26.91 5.82
N VAL A 220 -9.53 27.48 5.61
CA VAL A 220 -8.24 26.79 5.79
C VAL A 220 -8.08 26.20 7.21
N GLY A 221 -8.52 26.96 8.24
CA GLY A 221 -8.44 26.50 9.62
C GLY A 221 -9.34 25.30 9.88
N GLN A 222 -10.56 25.31 9.32
CA GLN A 222 -11.49 24.21 9.44
C GLN A 222 -10.97 22.94 8.76
N VAL A 223 -10.47 23.06 7.53
CA VAL A 223 -9.91 21.91 6.80
C VAL A 223 -8.71 21.31 7.54
N LEU A 224 -7.81 22.16 8.04
CA LEU A 224 -6.65 21.71 8.81
C LEU A 224 -7.05 20.99 10.10
N SER A 225 -8.05 21.49 10.81
CA SER A 225 -8.57 20.82 12.02
C SER A 225 -9.21 19.47 11.71
N GLU A 226 -9.92 19.33 10.58
CA GLU A 226 -10.48 18.06 10.11
C GLU A 226 -9.37 17.04 9.75
N ILE A 227 -8.32 17.51 9.07
CA ILE A 227 -7.13 16.68 8.78
C ILE A 227 -6.48 16.21 10.07
N ALA A 228 -6.26 17.11 11.03
CA ALA A 228 -5.65 16.80 12.33
C ALA A 228 -6.48 15.82 13.16
N ALA A 229 -7.81 15.92 13.08
CA ALA A 229 -8.72 14.99 13.76
C ALA A 229 -8.70 13.59 13.14
N ALA A 230 -8.53 13.49 11.81
CA ALA A 230 -8.45 12.22 11.10
C ALA A 230 -7.08 11.52 11.26
N ILE A 231 -6.01 12.29 11.38
CA ILE A 231 -4.65 11.77 11.55
C ILE A 231 -4.33 11.70 13.04
N THR A 232 -4.53 10.55 13.66
CA THR A 232 -4.33 10.37 15.12
C THR A 232 -2.92 9.93 15.50
N ASN A 233 -2.20 9.25 14.59
CA ASN A 233 -0.86 8.74 14.84
C ASN A 233 0.18 9.89 14.80
N PRO A 234 1.04 10.07 15.84
CA PRO A 234 2.04 11.13 15.88
C PRO A 234 3.05 11.09 14.73
N THR A 235 3.43 9.90 14.26
CA THR A 235 4.33 9.72 13.10
C THR A 235 3.70 10.23 11.81
N ASP A 236 2.42 9.92 11.58
CA ASP A 236 1.70 10.37 10.39
C ASP A 236 1.47 11.89 10.41
N ARG A 237 1.25 12.49 11.59
CA ARG A 237 1.20 13.97 11.79
C ARG A 237 2.52 14.64 11.45
N PHE A 238 3.64 14.06 11.90
CA PHE A 238 4.97 14.55 11.55
C PHE A 238 5.20 14.52 10.04
N TRP A 239 4.87 13.40 9.37
CA TRP A 239 5.03 13.28 7.92
C TRP A 239 4.09 14.20 7.15
N THR A 240 2.84 14.37 7.58
CA THR A 240 1.91 15.34 6.98
C THR A 240 2.52 16.75 6.97
N THR A 241 3.07 17.20 8.10
CA THR A 241 3.73 18.50 8.19
C THR A 241 4.99 18.56 7.35
N THR A 242 5.76 17.47 7.27
CA THR A 242 6.93 17.38 6.40
C THR A 242 6.54 17.55 4.92
N TYR A 243 5.45 16.91 4.48
CA TYR A 243 4.94 17.06 3.11
C TYR A 243 4.48 18.50 2.82
N MET A 244 3.78 19.13 3.76
CA MET A 244 3.43 20.55 3.66
C MET A 244 4.68 21.42 3.49
N MET A 245 5.72 21.20 4.28
CA MET A 245 6.99 21.92 4.16
C MET A 245 7.71 21.68 2.82
N ILE A 246 7.68 20.46 2.29
CA ILE A 246 8.27 20.16 0.98
C ILE A 246 7.58 20.97 -0.13
N ILE A 247 6.28 21.19 -0.03
CA ILE A 247 5.53 22.00 -0.98
C ILE A 247 5.92 23.48 -0.80
N SER A 248 5.88 24.02 0.43
CA SER A 248 6.13 25.44 0.68
C SER A 248 7.53 25.93 0.27
N ILE A 249 8.52 25.05 0.17
CA ILE A 249 9.87 25.41 -0.29
C ILE A 249 10.10 25.18 -1.79
N ALA A 250 9.04 24.87 -2.56
CA ALA A 250 9.17 24.53 -3.97
C ALA A 250 9.58 25.71 -4.84
N ASP A 251 8.98 26.87 -4.64
CA ASP A 251 9.11 28.07 -5.46
C ASP A 251 10.22 29.04 -5.02
N LYS A 252 10.80 28.84 -3.85
CA LYS A 252 11.84 29.70 -3.22
C LYS A 252 11.37 31.10 -2.77
N ASP A 253 10.09 31.41 -2.89
CA ASP A 253 9.53 32.65 -2.36
C ASP A 253 9.00 32.37 -0.95
N GLU A 254 9.47 33.14 0.06
CA GLU A 254 8.96 33.03 1.42
C GLU A 254 7.60 33.71 1.52
N ASP A 255 6.51 32.93 1.47
CA ASP A 255 5.16 33.47 1.66
C ASP A 255 4.76 33.41 3.15
N TRP A 256 4.31 34.59 3.68
CA TRP A 256 3.83 34.70 5.05
C TRP A 256 2.58 33.90 5.33
N GLN A 257 1.77 33.60 4.30
CA GLN A 257 0.53 32.84 4.43
C GLN A 257 0.87 31.35 4.64
N GLU A 258 1.85 30.83 3.89
CA GLU A 258 2.36 29.48 4.07
C GLU A 258 3.01 29.26 5.44
N LEU A 259 3.89 30.21 5.86
CA LEU A 259 4.50 30.17 7.21
C LEU A 259 3.41 30.21 8.30
N GLY A 260 2.38 31.02 8.11
CA GLY A 260 1.21 31.08 8.99
C GLY A 260 0.46 29.74 9.05
N LEU A 261 0.31 29.06 7.90
CA LEU A 261 -0.33 27.75 7.82
C LEU A 261 0.50 26.65 8.50
N LEU A 262 1.81 26.63 8.30
CA LEU A 262 2.73 25.71 9.01
C LEU A 262 2.71 25.92 10.52
N GLY A 263 2.64 27.18 10.98
CA GLY A 263 2.47 27.48 12.40
C GLY A 263 1.14 27.01 12.99
N ARG A 264 0.05 27.02 12.21
CA ARG A 264 -1.22 26.41 12.61
C ARG A 264 -1.13 24.88 12.60
N ALA A 265 -0.53 24.29 11.57
CA ALA A 265 -0.33 22.85 11.47
C ALA A 265 0.47 22.31 12.69
N GLN A 266 1.53 23.02 13.10
CA GLN A 266 2.28 22.68 14.30
C GLN A 266 1.39 22.56 15.55
N LYS A 267 0.48 23.50 15.75
CA LYS A 267 -0.44 23.51 16.90
C LYS A 267 -1.50 22.41 16.79
N GLU A 268 -2.16 22.29 15.65
CA GLU A 268 -3.23 21.31 15.44
C GLU A 268 -2.72 19.87 15.53
N PHE A 269 -1.54 19.59 14.99
CA PHE A 269 -0.90 18.27 15.05
C PHE A 269 -0.16 18.02 16.38
N GLY A 270 0.03 19.05 17.22
CA GLY A 270 0.72 18.93 18.51
C GLY A 270 2.21 18.66 18.37
N LEU A 271 2.86 19.20 17.33
CA LEU A 271 4.30 19.00 17.10
C LEU A 271 5.15 19.94 17.92
N THR A 272 6.27 19.42 18.43
CA THR A 272 7.29 20.21 19.13
C THR A 272 8.13 21.01 18.13
N SER A 273 8.81 22.08 18.60
CA SER A 273 9.74 22.83 17.76
C SER A 273 10.87 21.95 17.21
N ALA A 274 11.36 20.99 18.00
CA ALA A 274 12.39 20.06 17.54
C ALA A 274 11.90 19.16 16.37
N GLN A 275 10.64 18.76 16.41
CA GLN A 275 10.02 18.00 15.30
C GLN A 275 9.82 18.88 14.07
N MET A 276 9.44 20.15 14.23
CA MET A 276 9.37 21.11 13.12
C MET A 276 10.74 21.34 12.46
N ASP A 277 11.80 21.50 13.26
CA ASP A 277 13.17 21.63 12.76
C ASP A 277 13.62 20.36 12.00
N ALA A 278 13.28 19.19 12.52
CA ALA A 278 13.57 17.91 11.86
C ALA A 278 12.81 17.78 10.53
N ALA A 279 11.53 18.15 10.50
CA ALA A 279 10.71 18.14 9.29
C ALA A 279 11.27 19.11 8.23
N MET A 280 11.65 20.32 8.63
CA MET A 280 12.28 21.31 7.74
C MET A 280 13.60 20.80 7.16
N LYS A 281 14.43 20.15 7.98
CA LYS A 281 15.69 19.54 7.52
C LYS A 281 15.46 18.46 6.47
N ILE A 282 14.44 17.64 6.63
CA ILE A 282 14.04 16.62 5.64
C ILE A 282 13.54 17.32 4.37
N ALA A 283 12.65 18.30 4.51
CA ALA A 283 12.07 19.02 3.39
C ALA A 283 13.15 19.70 2.51
N THR A 284 14.14 20.35 3.11
CA THR A 284 15.24 21.00 2.39
C THR A 284 16.19 20.02 1.68
N GLN A 285 16.20 18.76 2.07
CA GLN A 285 17.02 17.71 1.45
C GLN A 285 16.24 16.88 0.40
N PHE A 286 14.95 17.06 0.31
CA PHE A 286 14.13 16.37 -0.68
C PHE A 286 14.50 16.79 -2.12
N PRO A 287 14.55 15.90 -3.13
CA PRO A 287 14.21 14.45 -3.11
C PRO A 287 15.37 13.51 -2.77
N LYS A 288 16.51 14.00 -2.28
CA LYS A 288 17.71 13.18 -2.00
C LYS A 288 17.56 12.29 -0.77
N VAL A 289 16.60 12.60 0.11
CA VAL A 289 16.30 11.82 1.32
C VAL A 289 15.19 10.83 1.03
N LYS A 290 15.40 9.55 1.36
CA LYS A 290 14.33 8.56 1.32
C LYS A 290 13.33 8.82 2.46
N ILE A 291 12.06 8.94 2.11
CA ILE A 291 10.96 9.02 3.07
C ILE A 291 10.64 7.58 3.51
N THR A 292 11.09 7.21 4.70
CA THR A 292 11.02 5.82 5.21
C THR A 292 9.79 5.52 6.05
N GLY A 293 8.87 6.47 6.21
CA GLY A 293 7.68 6.30 7.06
C GLY A 293 7.95 6.25 8.58
N ARG A 294 9.21 6.39 9.02
CA ARG A 294 9.58 6.50 10.44
C ARG A 294 9.91 7.95 10.77
N ALA A 295 9.19 8.56 11.71
CA ALA A 295 9.57 9.85 12.23
C ALA A 295 10.90 9.73 13.00
N PRO A 296 11.82 10.69 12.86
CA PRO A 296 12.97 10.76 13.77
C PRO A 296 12.47 10.94 15.20
N VAL A 297 13.05 10.18 16.12
CA VAL A 297 12.73 10.18 17.56
C VAL A 297 13.29 11.44 18.19
#